data_a88bf6d42a143bb89396cb494eeb2ab2
#
_entry.id   a88bf6d42a143bb89396cb494eeb2ab2
#
_cell.length_a   1.000
_cell.length_b   1.000
_cell.length_c   1.000
_cell.angle_alpha   90.00
_cell.angle_beta   90.00
_cell.angle_gamma   90.00
#
_symmetry.space_group_name_H-M   'P 1'
#
loop_
_entity.id
_entity.type
_entity.pdbx_description
1 polymer ?
#
loop_
_entity_poly.entity_id
_entity_poly.type
_entity_poly.pdbx_seq_one_letter_code
_entity_poly.pdbx_strand_id
1 'polypeptide(L)'
;QERLNEIKLFTRQKKKSTDGFRTILTGPDHPFYKSFLPNGGHSLGFMDVKMCELQMLLFAIEHDTETWPNFESGYDIEKVMNAVDRSALSGKWIKI
;
A
#
# COMPACT_ATOMS: atom_id res chain seq x y z
N GLN A 1 -3.12 0.46 -11.27
CA GLN A 1 -1.72 0.92 -11.07
C GLN A 1 -1.26 1.90 -12.16
N GLU A 2 -2.09 2.85 -12.54
CA GLU A 2 -1.74 3.85 -13.55
C GLU A 2 -0.66 4.83 -13.09
N ARG A 3 -0.52 5.01 -11.76
CA ARG A 3 0.37 6.00 -11.14
C ARG A 3 1.13 5.40 -9.98
N LEU A 4 2.13 4.60 -10.29
CA LEU A 4 2.96 3.88 -9.31
C LEU A 4 3.71 4.80 -8.34
N ASN A 5 3.95 6.05 -8.75
CA ASN A 5 4.79 6.98 -8.01
C ASN A 5 4.00 8.03 -7.23
N GLU A 6 2.71 7.83 -7.06
CA GLU A 6 1.88 8.73 -6.27
C GLU A 6 0.78 8.00 -5.50
N ILE A 7 0.42 8.57 -4.38
CA ILE A 7 -0.70 8.11 -3.55
C ILE A 7 -1.58 9.31 -3.23
N LYS A 8 -2.90 9.12 -3.27
CA LYS A 8 -3.86 10.12 -2.81
C LYS A 8 -4.36 9.74 -1.42
N LEU A 9 -3.99 10.52 -0.43
CA LEU A 9 -4.38 10.33 0.95
C LEU A 9 -5.47 11.34 1.33
N PHE A 10 -6.64 10.84 1.75
CA PHE A 10 -7.67 11.65 2.38
C PHE A 10 -7.41 11.76 3.88
N THR A 11 -7.27 12.96 4.39
CA THR A 11 -7.08 13.20 5.82
C THR A 11 -8.25 13.99 6.37
N ARG A 12 -8.94 13.41 7.36
CA ARG A 12 -9.95 14.15 8.14
C ARG A 12 -9.26 15.12 9.06
N GLN A 13 -9.67 16.35 8.99
CA GLN A 13 -9.15 17.42 9.83
C GLN A 13 -10.14 17.72 10.98
N LYS A 14 -9.67 18.42 12.02
CA LYS A 14 -10.55 18.91 13.10
C LYS A 14 -11.67 19.83 12.57
N LYS A 15 -11.37 20.60 11.53
CA LYS A 15 -12.33 21.46 10.84
C LYS A 15 -12.71 20.79 9.51
N LYS A 16 -13.94 20.30 9.40
CA LYS A 16 -14.45 19.59 8.21
C LYS A 16 -14.28 20.37 6.88
N SER A 17 -14.29 21.70 6.93
CA SER A 17 -14.09 22.53 5.74
C SER A 17 -12.67 22.47 5.15
N THR A 18 -11.74 21.83 5.85
CA THR A 18 -10.37 21.60 5.39
C THR A 18 -10.09 20.14 5.08
N ASP A 19 -11.10 19.29 5.13
CA ASP A 19 -10.99 17.89 4.68
C ASP A 19 -10.67 17.85 3.19
N GLY A 20 -9.83 16.92 2.79
CA GLY A 20 -9.48 16.79 1.38
C GLY A 20 -8.45 15.71 1.09
N PHE A 21 -8.27 15.49 -0.21
CA PHE A 21 -7.20 14.64 -0.71
C PHE A 21 -5.90 15.42 -0.86
N ARG A 22 -4.82 14.82 -0.37
CA ARG A 22 -3.46 15.27 -0.62
C ARG A 22 -2.76 14.23 -1.52
N THR A 23 -2.13 14.70 -2.59
CA THR A 23 -1.26 13.84 -3.40
C THR A 23 0.12 13.79 -2.75
N ILE A 24 0.61 12.59 -2.48
CA ILE A 24 1.95 12.31 -1.98
C ILE A 24 2.70 11.64 -3.12
N LEU A 25 3.82 12.22 -3.51
CA LEU A 25 4.72 11.65 -4.51
C LEU A 25 5.76 10.78 -3.82
N THR A 26 6.16 9.68 -4.45
CA THR A 26 7.30 8.89 -3.98
C THR A 26 8.57 9.70 -4.06
N GLY A 27 9.48 9.49 -3.12
CA GLY A 27 10.74 10.21 -3.05
C GLY A 27 11.75 9.51 -2.15
N PRO A 28 13.00 10.00 -2.11
CA PRO A 28 14.07 9.38 -1.36
C PRO A 28 13.86 9.38 0.17
N ASP A 29 12.92 10.17 0.67
CA ASP A 29 12.57 10.21 2.10
C ASP A 29 11.65 9.08 2.53
N HIS A 30 11.10 8.30 1.57
CA HIS A 30 10.30 7.13 1.88
C HIS A 30 11.20 5.93 2.20
N PRO A 31 10.84 5.12 3.20
CA PRO A 31 11.62 3.94 3.57
C PRO A 31 11.90 3.04 2.35
N PHE A 32 13.12 2.52 2.27
CA PHE A 32 13.63 1.64 1.22
C PHE A 32 13.75 2.26 -0.18
N TYR A 33 13.10 3.40 -0.46
CA TYR A 33 13.10 4.01 -1.80
C TYR A 33 14.38 4.78 -2.12
N LYS A 34 15.12 5.24 -1.12
CA LYS A 34 16.35 6.03 -1.29
C LYS A 34 17.39 5.35 -2.19
N SER A 35 17.49 4.02 -2.12
CA SER A 35 18.43 3.27 -2.94
C SER A 35 18.10 3.30 -4.44
N PHE A 36 16.84 3.52 -4.79
CA PHE A 36 16.32 3.56 -6.16
C PHE A 36 16.01 4.98 -6.63
N LEU A 37 15.77 5.89 -5.69
CA LEU A 37 15.43 7.29 -5.94
C LEU A 37 16.47 8.21 -5.28
N PRO A 38 17.67 8.35 -5.87
CA PRO A 38 18.73 9.16 -5.27
C PRO A 38 18.38 10.65 -5.22
N ASN A 39 17.54 11.12 -6.15
CA ASN A 39 17.10 12.51 -6.27
C ASN A 39 15.64 12.60 -6.69
N GLY A 40 15.02 13.77 -6.49
CA GLY A 40 13.70 14.06 -7.04
C GLY A 40 13.70 13.98 -8.57
N GLY A 41 12.56 13.62 -9.15
CA GLY A 41 12.37 13.47 -10.59
C GLY A 41 12.70 12.07 -11.15
N HIS A 42 13.26 11.17 -10.34
CA HIS A 42 13.35 9.75 -10.68
C HIS A 42 12.04 9.06 -10.29
N SER A 43 11.60 8.11 -11.09
CA SER A 43 10.40 7.31 -10.82
C SER A 43 10.77 5.85 -10.60
N LEU A 44 10.00 5.18 -9.74
CA LEU A 44 10.08 3.73 -9.57
C LEU A 44 9.29 3.04 -10.67
N GLY A 45 9.85 1.96 -11.20
CA GLY A 45 9.13 0.99 -12.01
C GLY A 45 8.57 -0.17 -11.18
N PHE A 46 7.81 -1.06 -11.81
CA PHE A 46 7.22 -2.22 -11.15
C PHE A 46 8.29 -3.14 -10.52
N MET A 47 9.39 -3.34 -11.20
CA MET A 47 10.48 -4.19 -10.70
C MET A 47 11.17 -3.59 -9.48
N ASP A 48 11.35 -2.27 -9.44
CA ASP A 48 11.94 -1.59 -8.29
C ASP A 48 11.05 -1.75 -7.04
N VAL A 49 9.72 -1.70 -7.21
CA VAL A 49 8.76 -1.96 -6.12
C VAL A 49 8.90 -3.39 -5.59
N LYS A 50 9.10 -4.40 -6.48
CA LYS A 50 9.35 -5.78 -6.07
C LYS A 50 10.68 -5.95 -5.34
N MET A 51 11.69 -5.22 -5.73
CA MET A 51 12.97 -5.20 -5.00
C MET A 51 12.82 -4.57 -3.61
N CYS A 52 12.01 -3.53 -3.47
CA CYS A 52 11.67 -2.96 -2.15
C CYS A 52 10.95 -3.99 -1.25
N GLU A 53 9.98 -4.73 -1.79
CA GLU A 53 9.30 -5.81 -1.05
C GLU A 53 10.30 -6.86 -0.54
N LEU A 54 11.21 -7.30 -1.40
CA LEU A 54 12.25 -8.26 -1.02
C LEU A 54 13.18 -7.69 0.04
N GLN A 55 13.59 -6.43 -0.09
CA GLN A 55 14.44 -5.76 0.90
C GLN A 55 13.74 -5.69 2.27
N MET A 56 12.45 -5.37 2.30
CA MET A 56 11.66 -5.35 3.54
C MET A 56 11.59 -6.73 4.19
N LEU A 57 11.41 -7.80 3.39
CA LEU A 57 11.41 -9.17 3.89
C LEU A 57 12.77 -9.56 4.50
N LEU A 58 13.87 -9.30 3.78
CA LEU A 58 15.22 -9.58 4.27
C LEU A 58 15.54 -8.80 5.55
N PHE A 59 15.15 -7.53 5.61
CA PHE A 59 15.30 -6.72 6.81
C PHE A 59 14.53 -7.32 8.00
N ALA A 60 13.30 -7.77 7.79
CA ALA A 60 12.50 -8.39 8.84
C ALA A 60 13.12 -9.70 9.34
N ILE A 61 13.66 -10.52 8.44
CA ILE A 61 14.37 -11.77 8.81
C ILE A 61 15.62 -11.44 9.62
N GLU A 62 16.42 -10.47 9.19
CA GLU A 62 17.66 -10.09 9.87
C GLU A 62 17.43 -9.54 11.27
N HIS A 63 16.34 -8.81 11.47
CA HIS A 63 16.04 -8.11 12.73
C HIS A 63 14.98 -8.83 13.59
N ASP A 64 14.53 -10.02 13.18
CA ASP A 64 13.46 -10.79 13.84
C ASP A 64 12.20 -9.93 14.09
N THR A 65 11.77 -9.22 13.07
CA THR A 65 10.58 -8.34 13.11
C THR A 65 9.51 -8.83 12.14
N GLU A 66 8.26 -8.48 12.41
CA GLU A 66 7.18 -8.78 11.51
C GLU A 66 7.18 -7.80 10.30
N THR A 67 6.81 -8.33 9.13
CA THR A 67 6.51 -7.50 7.96
C THR A 67 5.04 -7.08 7.97
N TRP A 68 4.77 -5.93 7.37
CA TRP A 68 3.41 -5.54 7.03
C TRP A 68 3.38 -5.00 5.59
N PRO A 69 2.45 -5.45 4.74
CA PRO A 69 1.43 -6.49 4.99
C PRO A 69 2.04 -7.89 5.17
N ASN A 70 1.41 -8.71 5.99
CA ASN A 70 1.76 -10.11 6.26
C ASN A 70 0.70 -11.08 5.72
N PHE A 71 0.84 -12.39 5.96
CA PHE A 71 -0.14 -13.39 5.51
C PHE A 71 -1.51 -13.23 6.16
N GLU A 72 -1.61 -12.73 7.40
CA GLU A 72 -2.88 -12.45 8.05
C GLU A 72 -3.61 -11.31 7.33
N SER A 73 -2.90 -10.24 6.96
CA SER A 73 -3.45 -9.18 6.12
C SER A 73 -3.94 -9.70 4.77
N GLY A 74 -3.19 -10.61 4.16
CA GLY A 74 -3.60 -11.29 2.91
C GLY A 74 -4.88 -12.11 3.10
N TYR A 75 -4.96 -12.86 4.18
CA TYR A 75 -6.15 -13.65 4.52
C TYR A 75 -7.39 -12.76 4.73
N ASP A 76 -7.24 -11.62 5.40
CA ASP A 76 -8.34 -10.67 5.57
C ASP A 76 -8.82 -10.09 4.24
N ILE A 77 -7.90 -9.81 3.31
CA ILE A 77 -8.26 -9.38 1.96
C ILE A 77 -9.04 -10.49 1.23
N GLU A 78 -8.60 -11.74 1.32
CA GLU A 78 -9.29 -12.87 0.69
C GLU A 78 -10.71 -13.09 1.27
N LYS A 79 -10.92 -12.88 2.56
CA LYS A 79 -12.27 -12.89 3.15
C LYS A 79 -13.18 -11.85 2.52
N VAL A 80 -12.67 -10.64 2.31
CA VAL A 80 -13.42 -9.56 1.65
C VAL A 80 -13.74 -9.93 0.20
N MET A 81 -12.74 -10.41 -0.56
CA MET A 81 -12.92 -10.81 -1.95
C MET A 81 -13.97 -11.93 -2.09
N ASN A 82 -13.91 -12.96 -1.24
CA ASN A 82 -14.90 -14.04 -1.22
C ASN A 82 -16.31 -13.50 -0.88
N ALA A 83 -16.41 -12.56 0.05
CA ALA A 83 -17.70 -11.94 0.38
C ALA A 83 -18.27 -11.14 -0.79
N VAL A 84 -17.43 -10.45 -1.55
CA VAL A 84 -17.82 -9.73 -2.77
C VAL A 84 -18.38 -10.70 -3.81
N ASP A 85 -17.71 -11.80 -4.09
CA ASP A 85 -18.17 -12.81 -5.04
C ASP A 85 -19.52 -13.40 -4.63
N ARG A 86 -19.66 -13.76 -3.36
CA ARG A 86 -20.93 -14.28 -2.82
C ARG A 86 -22.06 -13.25 -2.88
N SER A 87 -21.74 -11.98 -2.64
CA SER A 87 -22.70 -10.88 -2.75
C SER A 87 -23.14 -10.69 -4.19
N ALA A 88 -22.22 -10.72 -5.13
CA ALA A 88 -22.51 -10.58 -6.56
C ALA A 88 -23.41 -11.72 -7.07
N LEU A 89 -23.13 -12.96 -6.66
CA LEU A 89 -23.93 -14.14 -7.06
C LEU A 89 -25.32 -14.16 -6.42
N SER A 90 -25.42 -13.76 -5.15
CA SER A 90 -26.69 -13.85 -4.40
C SER A 90 -27.56 -12.59 -4.48
N GLY A 91 -27.01 -11.47 -4.92
CA GLY A 91 -27.68 -10.17 -4.88
C GLY A 91 -27.95 -9.64 -3.46
N LYS A 92 -27.23 -10.15 -2.45
CA LYS A 92 -27.46 -9.83 -1.03
C LYS A 92 -26.19 -9.30 -0.36
N TRP A 93 -26.37 -8.51 0.68
CA TRP A 93 -25.28 -8.14 1.58
C TRP A 93 -24.75 -9.37 2.31
N ILE A 94 -23.42 -9.54 2.28
CA ILE A 94 -22.71 -10.61 2.97
C ILE A 94 -21.93 -10.01 4.13
N LYS A 95 -22.06 -10.60 5.30
CA LYS A 95 -21.24 -10.24 6.46
C LYS A 95 -19.86 -10.88 6.32
N ILE A 96 -18.82 -10.10 6.59
CA ILE A 96 -17.41 -10.53 6.63
C ILE A 96 -17.05 -10.88 8.06
#